data_24001274e7d02d19fafda37c2fd1a30f
#
_entry.id   24001274e7d02d19fafda37c2fd1a30f
#
_cell.length_a   1.000
_cell.length_b   1.000
_cell.length_c   1.000
_cell.angle_alpha   90.00
_cell.angle_beta   90.00
_cell.angle_gamma   90.00
#
_symmetry.space_group_name_H-M   'P 1'
#
loop_
_entity.id
_entity.type
_entity.pdbx_description
1 polymer ?
#
loop_
_entity_poly.entity_id
_entity_poly.type
_entity_poly.pdbx_seq_one_letter_code
_entity_poly.pdbx_strand_id
1 'polypeptide(L)'
;MTSLHRPRVRRRSLGAVTAAFGLAAALLVAGPAAATPDPGDHPSAAQEVSRGQEADARAAIRNGEIPGVDEVVHSDNVRPLAHLPKQALQGTNSDLAFQGKYAFAGNYDGFVIYDISRPAAPRTVSQVLCPGSQNDISVSGNLLFLSTDSSRSDNSCASTTQPATEKSSWEGIKVFDISDKKHPRYVAAVETACGSHTHTLLPEGRNVYVYVSSYAPSEAFPDCRPPHDGISVVKVPRAAPEKAAVIDFPVLFPDGGNPGGPANPGVSQTTGCHDITTFPKLKLAAGACMGDGILMDLSNPAAPKVIDRVQDNVNFAFWHSATFNERGNKVVFTDELGGGVAATCNEQTGPNRGADGIYDITGKGSHRKLVFKSYYKIPRHQADTENCVAHNGSLIPARNRDLMVQAWYQGGVSVWDFTDSAHPKEIGYFERGPLSTDSLVTGGAWSAYYYNGHVYSNDIAKGFDILALDDRRTDSAKSVRLRELNAQTQPDYR
;
A
#
# COMPACT_ATOMS: atom_id res chain seq x y z
N MET A 1 -64.62 35.18 27.82
CA MET A 1 -63.36 35.68 28.39
C MET A 1 -62.56 34.48 28.84
N THR A 2 -61.76 33.89 27.94
CA THR A 2 -60.88 32.80 28.27
C THR A 2 -59.58 32.91 27.39
N SER A 3 -58.49 33.20 28.06
CA SER A 3 -57.14 33.42 27.54
C SER A 3 -56.53 32.12 27.05
N LEU A 4 -56.13 32.06 25.82
CA LEU A 4 -55.37 30.95 25.22
C LEU A 4 -53.88 31.19 25.39
N HIS A 5 -53.22 30.41 26.23
CA HIS A 5 -51.79 30.33 26.37
C HIS A 5 -51.23 29.50 25.21
N ARG A 6 -50.31 30.08 24.42
CA ARG A 6 -49.47 29.36 23.45
C ARG A 6 -48.19 28.81 24.14
N PRO A 7 -47.81 27.55 23.96
CA PRO A 7 -46.54 27.05 24.47
C PRO A 7 -45.40 27.50 23.55
N ARG A 8 -44.31 28.00 24.15
CA ARG A 8 -43.03 28.30 23.52
C ARG A 8 -42.31 26.98 23.13
N VAL A 9 -42.11 26.79 21.87
CA VAL A 9 -41.23 25.73 21.33
C VAL A 9 -39.77 26.12 21.62
N ARG A 10 -39.12 25.40 22.52
CA ARG A 10 -37.64 25.44 22.67
C ARG A 10 -37.02 24.76 21.48
N ARG A 11 -36.29 25.48 20.64
CA ARG A 11 -35.34 24.93 19.67
C ARG A 11 -34.23 24.23 20.44
N ARG A 12 -34.16 22.92 20.37
CA ARG A 12 -32.95 22.16 20.71
C ARG A 12 -32.02 22.27 19.51
N SER A 13 -30.86 22.88 19.73
CA SER A 13 -29.74 22.83 18.84
C SER A 13 -29.29 21.38 18.74
N LEU A 14 -29.39 20.76 17.57
CA LEU A 14 -28.64 19.55 17.25
C LEU A 14 -27.14 19.92 17.24
N GLY A 15 -26.42 19.50 18.25
CA GLY A 15 -24.98 19.45 18.20
C GLY A 15 -24.58 18.37 17.19
N ALA A 16 -23.91 18.79 16.13
CA ALA A 16 -23.22 17.87 15.25
C ALA A 16 -22.11 17.19 16.07
N VAL A 17 -22.27 15.90 16.32
CA VAL A 17 -21.19 15.07 16.85
C VAL A 17 -20.27 14.77 15.65
N THR A 18 -19.23 15.57 15.49
CA THR A 18 -18.10 15.24 14.66
C THR A 18 -17.41 14.04 15.31
N ALA A 19 -17.51 12.87 14.69
CA ALA A 19 -16.69 11.74 15.04
C ALA A 19 -15.23 12.14 14.73
N ALA A 20 -14.46 12.38 15.77
CA ALA A 20 -13.02 12.58 15.65
C ALA A 20 -12.39 11.22 15.33
N PHE A 21 -12.01 11.02 14.07
CA PHE A 21 -11.04 10.01 13.71
C PHE A 21 -9.74 10.36 14.43
N GLY A 22 -9.33 9.49 15.34
CA GLY A 22 -8.02 9.58 16.00
C GLY A 22 -6.90 9.22 15.02
N LEU A 23 -6.65 10.06 14.01
CA LEU A 23 -5.34 10.10 13.38
C LEU A 23 -4.40 10.72 14.41
N ALA A 24 -3.37 9.99 14.80
CA ALA A 24 -2.22 10.57 15.47
C ALA A 24 -1.56 11.54 14.47
N ALA A 25 -2.04 12.79 14.44
CA ALA A 25 -1.36 13.86 13.76
C ALA A 25 -0.03 14.06 14.48
N ALA A 26 1.07 13.57 13.91
CA ALA A 26 2.39 14.00 14.30
C ALA A 26 2.47 15.50 14.07
N LEU A 27 2.45 16.27 15.14
CA LEU A 27 2.74 17.70 15.13
C LEU A 27 4.10 17.89 14.45
N LEU A 28 4.11 18.53 13.31
CA LEU A 28 5.30 19.06 12.68
C LEU A 28 5.91 20.12 13.61
N VAL A 29 6.83 19.68 14.45
CA VAL A 29 7.72 20.59 15.17
C VAL A 29 8.76 21.04 14.17
N ALA A 30 8.86 22.35 13.98
CA ALA A 30 9.91 22.98 13.18
C ALA A 30 11.27 22.41 13.59
N GLY A 31 11.98 21.80 12.65
CA GLY A 31 13.27 21.18 12.85
C GLY A 31 14.32 22.17 13.30
N PRO A 32 15.33 21.74 14.06
CA PRO A 32 16.48 22.56 14.39
C PRO A 32 17.31 22.90 13.15
N ALA A 33 17.90 24.08 13.18
CA ALA A 33 18.78 24.57 12.13
C ALA A 33 19.84 23.53 11.74
N ALA A 34 20.06 23.41 10.43
CA ALA A 34 21.06 22.52 9.86
C ALA A 34 22.44 22.77 10.50
N ALA A 35 23.06 21.70 11.02
CA ALA A 35 24.46 21.73 11.40
C ALA A 35 25.32 21.96 10.16
N THR A 36 26.28 22.86 10.22
CA THR A 36 27.27 23.06 9.15
C THR A 36 28.13 21.80 9.03
N PRO A 37 28.32 21.26 7.81
CA PRO A 37 29.16 20.06 7.62
C PRO A 37 30.62 20.35 7.96
N ASP A 38 31.28 19.37 8.56
CA ASP A 38 32.73 19.34 8.76
C ASP A 38 33.46 19.27 7.40
N PRO A 39 34.51 20.06 7.14
CA PRO A 39 35.17 20.13 5.82
C PRO A 39 35.96 18.88 5.39
N GLY A 40 35.77 17.74 6.05
CA GLY A 40 36.41 16.45 5.73
C GLY A 40 35.49 15.33 5.27
N ASP A 41 34.16 15.52 5.25
CA ASP A 41 33.20 14.47 4.92
C ASP A 41 32.98 14.40 3.41
N HIS A 42 33.49 13.38 2.75
CA HIS A 42 33.08 13.05 1.37
C HIS A 42 31.63 12.56 1.41
N PRO A 43 30.75 13.12 0.58
CA PRO A 43 29.35 12.67 0.55
C PRO A 43 29.26 11.18 0.24
N SER A 44 28.45 10.44 1.00
CA SER A 44 28.17 9.05 0.71
C SER A 44 27.51 8.91 -0.67
N ALA A 45 27.63 7.74 -1.32
CA ALA A 45 27.00 7.49 -2.62
C ALA A 45 25.49 7.83 -2.60
N ALA A 46 24.80 7.63 -1.45
CA ALA A 46 23.41 8.03 -1.24
C ALA A 46 23.21 9.57 -1.30
N GLN A 47 24.17 10.36 -0.80
CA GLN A 47 24.11 11.82 -0.85
C GLN A 47 24.38 12.38 -2.25
N GLU A 48 25.21 11.71 -3.06
CA GLU A 48 25.45 12.10 -4.45
C GLU A 48 24.27 11.79 -5.37
N VAL A 49 23.62 10.62 -5.17
CA VAL A 49 22.38 10.25 -5.86
C VAL A 49 21.25 11.23 -5.51
N SER A 50 21.14 11.60 -4.22
CA SER A 50 20.22 12.61 -3.72
C SER A 50 20.34 13.96 -4.43
N ARG A 51 21.57 14.46 -4.59
CA ARG A 51 21.84 15.74 -5.29
C ARG A 51 21.45 15.71 -6.77
N GLY A 52 21.62 14.56 -7.42
CA GLY A 52 21.17 14.36 -8.81
C GLY A 52 19.65 14.44 -8.94
N GLN A 53 18.93 13.77 -8.05
CA GLN A 53 17.45 13.79 -8.01
C GLN A 53 16.90 15.17 -7.65
N GLU A 54 17.54 15.90 -6.72
CA GLU A 54 17.18 17.30 -6.43
C GLU A 54 17.33 18.23 -7.65
N ALA A 55 18.38 18.04 -8.45
CA ALA A 55 18.59 18.85 -9.64
C ALA A 55 17.51 18.61 -10.70
N ASP A 56 17.08 17.33 -10.87
CA ASP A 56 16.01 16.95 -11.80
C ASP A 56 14.65 17.49 -11.32
N ALA A 57 14.35 17.39 -10.03
CA ALA A 57 13.13 17.93 -9.43
C ALA A 57 13.05 19.46 -9.56
N ARG A 58 14.15 20.17 -9.29
CA ARG A 58 14.22 21.63 -9.48
C ARG A 58 14.09 22.06 -10.95
N ALA A 59 14.48 21.20 -11.89
CA ALA A 59 14.27 21.46 -13.31
C ALA A 59 12.79 21.36 -13.67
N ALA A 60 12.06 20.33 -13.15
CA ALA A 60 10.63 20.16 -13.38
C ALA A 60 9.81 21.35 -12.86
N ILE A 61 10.08 21.85 -11.63
CA ILE A 61 9.41 23.05 -11.09
C ILE A 61 9.63 24.27 -11.99
N ARG A 62 10.88 24.49 -12.44
CA ARG A 62 11.21 25.66 -13.28
C ARG A 62 10.50 25.64 -14.64
N ASN A 63 10.11 24.46 -15.11
CA ASN A 63 9.41 24.28 -16.38
C ASN A 63 7.88 24.45 -16.26
N GLY A 64 7.35 24.64 -15.04
CA GLY A 64 5.91 24.85 -14.81
C GLY A 64 5.08 23.60 -15.09
N GLU A 65 5.56 22.43 -14.70
CA GLU A 65 4.99 21.12 -15.03
C GLU A 65 3.92 20.64 -14.06
N ILE A 66 3.43 21.46 -13.14
CA ILE A 66 2.26 21.13 -12.32
C ILE A 66 1.01 21.34 -13.19
N PRO A 67 0.23 20.27 -13.47
CA PRO A 67 -0.95 20.39 -14.32
C PRO A 67 -2.07 21.20 -13.66
N GLY A 68 -3.04 21.61 -14.47
CA GLY A 68 -4.27 22.24 -13.97
C GLY A 68 -5.13 21.26 -13.16
N VAL A 69 -6.15 21.79 -12.48
CA VAL A 69 -7.08 20.96 -11.68
C VAL A 69 -7.65 19.83 -12.52
N ASP A 70 -7.47 18.59 -12.05
CA ASP A 70 -7.97 17.35 -12.69
C ASP A 70 -7.50 17.16 -14.16
N GLU A 71 -6.46 17.86 -14.57
CA GLU A 71 -5.87 17.73 -15.89
C GLU A 71 -5.07 16.43 -15.99
N VAL A 72 -5.34 15.62 -17.02
CA VAL A 72 -4.62 14.39 -17.29
C VAL A 72 -3.35 14.68 -18.08
N VAL A 73 -2.21 14.33 -17.51
CA VAL A 73 -0.91 14.41 -18.17
C VAL A 73 -0.17 13.09 -18.09
N HIS A 74 0.65 12.81 -19.08
CA HIS A 74 1.45 11.58 -19.15
C HIS A 74 2.64 11.73 -20.09
N SER A 75 3.64 10.88 -19.91
CA SER A 75 4.75 10.77 -20.88
C SER A 75 4.28 10.11 -22.19
N ASP A 76 4.99 10.38 -23.29
CA ASP A 76 4.62 9.89 -24.63
C ASP A 76 4.49 8.37 -24.73
N ASN A 77 5.20 7.63 -23.89
CA ASN A 77 5.22 6.17 -23.84
C ASN A 77 4.21 5.55 -22.87
N VAL A 78 3.43 6.35 -22.14
CA VAL A 78 2.32 5.91 -21.30
C VAL A 78 1.04 6.51 -21.83
N ARG A 79 0.10 5.65 -22.24
CA ARG A 79 -1.13 6.11 -22.88
C ARG A 79 -2.37 5.60 -22.14
N PRO A 80 -3.26 6.49 -21.65
CA PRO A 80 -4.56 6.11 -21.11
C PRO A 80 -5.39 5.33 -22.14
N LEU A 81 -5.92 4.17 -21.75
CA LEU A 81 -6.79 3.34 -22.58
C LEU A 81 -8.25 3.45 -22.17
N ALA A 82 -8.51 3.43 -20.88
CA ALA A 82 -9.86 3.50 -20.33
C ALA A 82 -9.82 4.04 -18.90
N HIS A 83 -10.92 4.66 -18.52
CA HIS A 83 -11.24 5.08 -17.18
C HIS A 83 -12.68 4.65 -16.84
N LEU A 84 -12.87 3.97 -15.71
CA LEU A 84 -14.19 3.66 -15.16
C LEU A 84 -14.36 4.45 -13.86
N PRO A 85 -15.27 5.43 -13.84
CA PRO A 85 -15.57 6.15 -12.61
C PRO A 85 -16.21 5.23 -11.57
N LYS A 86 -16.16 5.62 -10.29
CA LYS A 86 -16.90 4.95 -9.24
C LYS A 86 -18.40 4.86 -9.57
N GLN A 87 -19.02 3.78 -9.11
CA GLN A 87 -20.44 3.52 -9.35
C GLN A 87 -21.21 3.46 -8.03
N ALA A 88 -21.70 2.26 -7.61
CA ALA A 88 -22.48 2.12 -6.39
C ALA A 88 -21.64 2.28 -5.12
N LEU A 89 -20.40 1.75 -5.12
CA LEU A 89 -19.47 1.93 -4.00
C LEU A 89 -18.75 3.27 -4.15
N GLN A 90 -19.05 4.21 -3.26
CA GLN A 90 -18.52 5.58 -3.29
C GLN A 90 -17.36 5.79 -2.32
N GLY A 91 -17.11 4.83 -1.42
CA GLY A 91 -15.97 4.86 -0.51
C GLY A 91 -14.63 5.00 -1.23
N THR A 92 -13.57 5.23 -0.49
CA THR A 92 -12.20 5.30 -1.00
C THR A 92 -11.83 4.00 -1.72
N ASN A 93 -11.34 4.08 -2.95
CA ASN A 93 -10.76 2.92 -3.62
C ASN A 93 -9.39 2.60 -3.01
N SER A 94 -9.05 1.31 -2.97
CA SER A 94 -7.80 0.82 -2.39
C SER A 94 -7.05 -0.12 -3.33
N ASP A 95 -6.69 -1.30 -2.89
CA ASP A 95 -5.79 -2.19 -3.60
C ASP A 95 -6.44 -2.97 -4.77
N LEU A 96 -5.60 -3.66 -5.55
CA LEU A 96 -5.99 -4.43 -6.73
C LEU A 96 -5.40 -5.85 -6.68
N ALA A 97 -6.23 -6.81 -7.09
CA ALA A 97 -5.80 -8.18 -7.40
C ALA A 97 -6.31 -8.60 -8.78
N PHE A 98 -5.70 -9.62 -9.39
CA PHE A 98 -6.05 -10.03 -10.76
C PHE A 98 -6.15 -11.55 -10.89
N GLN A 99 -7.10 -12.01 -11.70
CA GLN A 99 -7.22 -13.42 -12.06
C GLN A 99 -7.78 -13.57 -13.47
N GLY A 100 -6.99 -14.14 -14.37
CA GLY A 100 -7.40 -14.35 -15.77
C GLY A 100 -7.76 -13.02 -16.46
N LYS A 101 -9.02 -12.87 -16.78
CA LYS A 101 -9.57 -11.66 -17.41
C LYS A 101 -10.27 -10.72 -16.43
N TYR A 102 -10.04 -10.88 -15.13
CA TYR A 102 -10.71 -10.09 -14.11
C TYR A 102 -9.71 -9.30 -13.28
N ALA A 103 -10.08 -8.07 -12.96
CA ALA A 103 -9.49 -7.28 -11.90
C ALA A 103 -10.48 -7.21 -10.73
N PHE A 104 -9.93 -7.28 -9.51
CA PHE A 104 -10.66 -7.17 -8.26
C PHE A 104 -10.13 -5.92 -7.57
N ALA A 105 -11.00 -4.97 -7.32
CA ALA A 105 -10.64 -3.67 -6.76
C ALA A 105 -11.25 -3.51 -5.37
N GLY A 106 -10.42 -3.32 -4.37
CA GLY A 106 -10.82 -2.96 -3.03
C GLY A 106 -11.42 -1.56 -2.98
N ASN A 107 -12.35 -1.37 -2.06
CA ASN A 107 -13.02 -0.11 -1.79
C ASN A 107 -13.44 -0.10 -0.33
N TYR A 108 -13.41 1.03 0.36
CA TYR A 108 -13.78 1.12 1.80
C TYR A 108 -15.19 0.60 2.09
N ASP A 109 -16.09 0.64 1.10
CA ASP A 109 -17.43 0.10 1.20
C ASP A 109 -17.51 -1.40 0.82
N GLY A 110 -16.41 -2.01 0.30
CA GLY A 110 -16.40 -3.41 -0.15
C GLY A 110 -15.43 -3.66 -1.28
N PHE A 111 -15.89 -4.25 -2.39
CA PHE A 111 -15.04 -4.49 -3.57
C PHE A 111 -15.83 -4.51 -4.87
N VAL A 112 -15.11 -4.28 -5.97
CA VAL A 112 -15.63 -4.31 -7.34
C VAL A 112 -14.89 -5.36 -8.16
N ILE A 113 -15.58 -6.12 -9.00
CA ILE A 113 -14.99 -7.01 -9.99
C ILE A 113 -15.20 -6.42 -11.39
N TYR A 114 -14.10 -6.25 -12.12
CA TYR A 114 -14.10 -5.77 -13.51
C TYR A 114 -13.72 -6.89 -14.47
N ASP A 115 -14.38 -6.96 -15.63
CA ASP A 115 -13.93 -7.73 -16.80
C ASP A 115 -12.98 -6.85 -17.62
N ILE A 116 -11.69 -7.21 -17.63
CA ILE A 116 -10.61 -6.54 -18.35
C ILE A 116 -10.18 -7.30 -19.60
N SER A 117 -11.00 -8.21 -20.12
CA SER A 117 -10.70 -8.97 -21.35
C SER A 117 -10.46 -8.05 -22.57
N ARG A 118 -11.01 -6.86 -22.55
CA ARG A 118 -10.76 -5.77 -23.49
C ARG A 118 -10.31 -4.53 -22.72
N PRO A 119 -8.99 -4.32 -22.54
CA PRO A 119 -8.47 -3.24 -21.71
C PRO A 119 -8.94 -1.83 -22.12
N ALA A 120 -9.22 -1.59 -23.42
CA ALA A 120 -9.78 -0.32 -23.89
C ALA A 120 -11.31 -0.20 -23.70
N ALA A 121 -12.00 -1.25 -23.22
CA ALA A 121 -13.44 -1.26 -22.98
C ALA A 121 -13.78 -2.21 -21.81
N PRO A 122 -13.24 -1.97 -20.61
CA PRO A 122 -13.51 -2.76 -19.43
C PRO A 122 -14.96 -2.62 -18.98
N ARG A 123 -15.45 -3.55 -18.18
CA ARG A 123 -16.83 -3.51 -17.68
C ARG A 123 -16.89 -3.98 -16.22
N THR A 124 -17.74 -3.35 -15.44
CA THR A 124 -18.12 -3.84 -14.13
C THR A 124 -18.89 -5.15 -14.24
N VAL A 125 -18.48 -6.17 -13.50
CA VAL A 125 -19.12 -7.49 -13.42
C VAL A 125 -20.02 -7.55 -12.19
N SER A 126 -19.51 -7.14 -11.03
CA SER A 126 -20.24 -7.10 -9.77
C SER A 126 -19.65 -6.08 -8.82
N GLN A 127 -20.45 -5.64 -7.87
CA GLN A 127 -20.05 -4.80 -6.75
C GLN A 127 -20.63 -5.43 -5.48
N VAL A 128 -19.80 -5.60 -4.46
CA VAL A 128 -20.17 -6.24 -3.20
C VAL A 128 -20.00 -5.23 -2.08
N LEU A 129 -21.11 -4.86 -1.45
CA LEU A 129 -21.10 -4.01 -0.26
C LEU A 129 -20.67 -4.86 0.95
N CYS A 130 -19.55 -4.53 1.54
CA CYS A 130 -19.00 -5.17 2.73
C CYS A 130 -17.99 -4.24 3.40
N PRO A 131 -18.45 -3.21 4.12
CA PRO A 131 -17.57 -2.17 4.65
C PRO A 131 -16.59 -2.73 5.68
N GLY A 132 -15.34 -2.26 5.59
CA GLY A 132 -14.24 -2.73 6.44
C GLY A 132 -13.05 -1.78 6.51
N SER A 133 -13.21 -0.52 6.08
CA SER A 133 -12.15 0.47 5.84
C SER A 133 -11.33 0.10 4.60
N GLN A 134 -10.01 -0.02 4.64
CA GLN A 134 -9.18 -0.15 3.42
C GLN A 134 -9.57 -1.33 2.53
N ASN A 135 -10.05 -2.42 3.12
CA ASN A 135 -10.47 -3.58 2.35
C ASN A 135 -9.39 -4.04 1.34
N ASP A 136 -8.12 -4.15 1.81
CA ASP A 136 -7.05 -4.78 1.05
C ASP A 136 -7.52 -6.13 0.50
N ILE A 137 -7.20 -6.43 -0.78
CA ILE A 137 -7.84 -7.48 -1.53
C ILE A 137 -6.84 -8.42 -2.22
N SER A 138 -7.04 -9.72 -2.07
CA SER A 138 -6.25 -10.75 -2.74
C SER A 138 -7.11 -11.90 -3.25
N VAL A 139 -6.61 -12.63 -4.24
CA VAL A 139 -7.31 -13.79 -4.81
C VAL A 139 -6.41 -15.02 -4.86
N SER A 140 -6.98 -16.20 -4.66
CA SER A 140 -6.29 -17.46 -4.88
C SER A 140 -7.27 -18.59 -5.26
N GLY A 141 -7.23 -19.02 -6.51
CA GLY A 141 -8.21 -19.96 -7.06
C GLY A 141 -9.63 -19.38 -7.02
N ASN A 142 -10.54 -20.07 -6.35
CA ASN A 142 -11.93 -19.60 -6.21
C ASN A 142 -12.18 -18.76 -4.95
N LEU A 143 -11.13 -18.36 -4.25
CA LEU A 143 -11.24 -17.57 -3.02
C LEU A 143 -10.73 -16.13 -3.23
N LEU A 144 -11.48 -15.20 -2.66
CA LEU A 144 -11.07 -13.81 -2.49
C LEU A 144 -10.98 -13.54 -0.99
N PHE A 145 -9.94 -12.83 -0.60
CA PHE A 145 -9.64 -12.42 0.76
C PHE A 145 -9.80 -10.90 0.83
N LEU A 146 -10.38 -10.43 1.92
CA LEU A 146 -10.66 -9.02 2.16
C LEU A 146 -10.27 -8.65 3.58
N SER A 147 -9.41 -7.68 3.75
CA SER A 147 -9.00 -7.13 5.06
C SER A 147 -10.10 -6.27 5.67
N THR A 148 -10.20 -6.26 6.99
CA THR A 148 -11.03 -5.34 7.75
C THR A 148 -10.18 -4.75 8.87
N ASP A 149 -9.88 -3.45 8.79
CA ASP A 149 -9.07 -2.68 9.73
C ASP A 149 -9.83 -1.52 10.37
N SER A 150 -11.15 -1.52 10.27
CA SER A 150 -12.02 -0.65 11.07
C SER A 150 -12.87 -1.50 11.99
N SER A 151 -12.92 -1.10 13.26
CA SER A 151 -13.64 -1.81 14.30
C SER A 151 -15.13 -1.88 14.01
N ARG A 152 -15.69 -3.09 13.96
CA ARG A 152 -17.05 -3.41 13.51
C ARG A 152 -17.86 -4.08 14.61
N SER A 153 -19.20 -3.98 14.56
CA SER A 153 -20.12 -4.64 15.49
C SER A 153 -20.09 -6.16 15.43
N ASP A 154 -19.72 -6.72 14.29
CA ASP A 154 -19.64 -8.15 14.01
C ASP A 154 -18.90 -8.42 12.70
N ASN A 155 -18.72 -9.69 12.36
CA ASN A 155 -18.00 -10.13 11.16
C ASN A 155 -18.84 -10.09 9.86
N SER A 156 -20.11 -9.68 9.91
CA SER A 156 -20.96 -9.65 8.71
C SER A 156 -20.64 -8.47 7.79
N CYS A 157 -21.09 -8.56 6.53
CA CYS A 157 -21.03 -7.42 5.62
C CYS A 157 -22.12 -6.36 5.93
N ALA A 158 -23.05 -6.62 6.84
CA ALA A 158 -24.05 -5.67 7.32
C ALA A 158 -23.64 -5.00 8.63
N SER A 159 -22.43 -5.29 9.14
CA SER A 159 -21.91 -4.74 10.38
C SER A 159 -21.80 -3.20 10.35
N THR A 160 -21.94 -2.59 11.50
CA THR A 160 -21.77 -1.14 11.69
C THR A 160 -20.46 -0.83 12.42
N THR A 161 -20.02 0.41 12.38
CA THR A 161 -18.85 0.85 13.15
C THR A 161 -19.11 0.70 14.65
N GLN A 162 -18.12 0.16 15.37
CA GLN A 162 -18.13 0.00 16.82
C GLN A 162 -16.78 0.46 17.37
N PRO A 163 -16.70 1.06 18.58
CA PRO A 163 -15.40 1.45 19.14
C PRO A 163 -14.48 0.26 19.39
N ALA A 164 -13.20 0.36 19.04
CA ALA A 164 -12.19 -0.67 19.30
C ALA A 164 -11.92 -0.91 20.80
N THR A 165 -12.42 -0.04 21.68
CA THR A 165 -12.40 -0.20 23.15
C THR A 165 -13.42 -1.22 23.65
N GLU A 166 -14.37 -1.64 22.82
CA GLU A 166 -15.37 -2.65 23.16
C GLU A 166 -14.88 -4.04 22.80
N LYS A 167 -14.84 -4.96 23.78
CA LYS A 167 -14.39 -6.35 23.55
C LYS A 167 -15.21 -7.13 22.54
N SER A 168 -16.44 -6.73 22.29
CA SER A 168 -17.31 -7.34 21.28
C SER A 168 -17.09 -6.81 19.86
N SER A 169 -16.18 -5.85 19.68
CA SER A 169 -15.82 -5.38 18.34
C SER A 169 -15.06 -6.45 17.56
N TRP A 170 -15.12 -6.37 16.25
CA TRP A 170 -14.53 -7.35 15.35
C TRP A 170 -13.71 -6.67 14.23
N GLU A 171 -12.51 -7.20 13.98
CA GLU A 171 -11.63 -6.87 12.87
C GLU A 171 -10.91 -8.15 12.40
N GLY A 172 -10.51 -8.22 11.12
CA GLY A 172 -9.77 -9.36 10.62
C GLY A 172 -9.95 -9.63 9.13
N ILE A 173 -9.92 -10.90 8.73
CA ILE A 173 -10.00 -11.35 7.34
C ILE A 173 -11.40 -11.91 7.04
N LYS A 174 -11.99 -11.46 5.94
CA LYS A 174 -13.20 -12.06 5.34
C LYS A 174 -12.83 -12.84 4.08
N VAL A 175 -13.49 -13.97 3.86
CA VAL A 175 -13.25 -14.85 2.71
C VAL A 175 -14.52 -14.99 1.90
N PHE A 176 -14.40 -14.81 0.58
CA PHE A 176 -15.49 -14.98 -0.38
C PHE A 176 -15.18 -16.10 -1.37
N ASP A 177 -16.20 -16.87 -1.73
CA ASP A 177 -16.17 -17.74 -2.90
C ASP A 177 -16.51 -16.91 -4.14
N ILE A 178 -15.57 -16.84 -5.06
CA ILE A 178 -15.66 -16.11 -6.33
C ILE A 178 -15.71 -17.04 -7.55
N SER A 179 -16.14 -18.31 -7.37
CA SER A 179 -16.35 -19.22 -8.51
C SER A 179 -17.31 -18.65 -9.54
N ASP A 180 -18.38 -17.98 -9.09
CA ASP A 180 -19.20 -17.09 -9.89
C ASP A 180 -18.83 -15.62 -9.62
N LYS A 181 -18.13 -14.97 -10.58
CA LYS A 181 -17.70 -13.58 -10.46
C LYS A 181 -18.86 -12.57 -10.45
N LYS A 182 -20.07 -12.99 -10.90
CA LYS A 182 -21.27 -12.13 -10.88
C LYS A 182 -21.94 -12.13 -9.49
N HIS A 183 -21.79 -13.24 -8.75
CA HIS A 183 -22.45 -13.44 -7.48
C HIS A 183 -21.42 -13.98 -6.45
N PRO A 184 -20.42 -13.16 -6.04
CA PRO A 184 -19.51 -13.53 -4.98
C PRO A 184 -20.26 -13.90 -3.70
N ARG A 185 -19.83 -14.96 -3.03
CA ARG A 185 -20.52 -15.48 -1.85
C ARG A 185 -19.59 -15.42 -0.63
N TYR A 186 -19.99 -14.68 0.40
CA TYR A 186 -19.30 -14.67 1.69
C TYR A 186 -19.31 -16.06 2.32
N VAL A 187 -18.14 -16.60 2.74
CA VAL A 187 -18.00 -17.97 3.19
C VAL A 187 -17.32 -18.15 4.54
N ALA A 188 -16.46 -17.21 4.94
CA ALA A 188 -15.76 -17.29 6.22
C ALA A 188 -15.28 -15.91 6.69
N ALA A 189 -15.04 -15.83 8.01
CA ALA A 189 -14.31 -14.74 8.63
C ALA A 189 -13.37 -15.28 9.71
N VAL A 190 -12.25 -14.59 9.91
CA VAL A 190 -11.28 -14.90 10.95
C VAL A 190 -10.88 -13.60 11.62
N GLU A 191 -11.18 -13.49 12.92
CA GLU A 191 -10.70 -12.40 13.76
C GLU A 191 -9.20 -12.54 13.97
N THR A 192 -8.47 -11.42 13.91
CA THR A 192 -7.01 -11.40 14.03
C THR A 192 -6.56 -10.33 15.02
N ALA A 193 -5.40 -10.51 15.62
CA ALA A 193 -4.85 -9.56 16.56
C ALA A 193 -4.64 -8.20 15.88
N CYS A 194 -5.21 -7.14 16.44
CA CYS A 194 -5.21 -5.78 15.85
C CYS A 194 -5.87 -5.70 14.46
N GLY A 195 -6.79 -6.59 14.13
CA GLY A 195 -7.46 -6.60 12.84
C GLY A 195 -6.57 -6.99 11.67
N SER A 196 -6.88 -6.47 10.49
CA SER A 196 -6.11 -6.70 9.27
C SER A 196 -6.07 -5.43 8.44
N HIS A 197 -4.95 -4.71 8.51
CA HIS A 197 -4.71 -3.54 7.67
C HIS A 197 -4.45 -3.98 6.23
N THR A 198 -3.44 -4.84 6.03
CA THR A 198 -3.20 -5.56 4.79
C THR A 198 -3.04 -7.05 5.06
N HIS A 199 -3.04 -7.86 4.01
CA HIS A 199 -2.75 -9.27 4.13
C HIS A 199 -2.00 -9.80 2.92
N THR A 200 -1.16 -10.80 3.14
CA THR A 200 -0.33 -11.40 2.11
C THR A 200 -0.58 -12.88 1.99
N LEU A 201 -0.83 -13.35 0.78
CA LEU A 201 -1.04 -14.76 0.53
C LEU A 201 0.28 -15.52 0.35
N LEU A 202 0.38 -16.69 0.95
CA LEU A 202 1.36 -17.73 0.65
C LEU A 202 0.63 -19.02 0.28
N PRO A 203 0.32 -19.24 -1.00
CA PRO A 203 -0.32 -20.46 -1.47
C PRO A 203 0.61 -21.67 -1.29
N GLU A 204 0.17 -22.70 -0.55
CA GLU A 204 0.96 -23.90 -0.29
C GLU A 204 0.07 -25.15 -0.40
N GLY A 205 0.16 -25.86 -1.51
CA GLY A 205 -0.58 -27.08 -1.77
C GLY A 205 -2.11 -26.91 -1.63
N ARG A 206 -2.73 -27.59 -0.66
CA ARG A 206 -4.17 -27.53 -0.40
C ARG A 206 -4.62 -26.36 0.48
N ASN A 207 -3.68 -25.57 0.95
CA ASN A 207 -3.94 -24.45 1.86
C ASN A 207 -3.48 -23.13 1.23
N VAL A 208 -4.01 -22.04 1.77
CA VAL A 208 -3.44 -20.71 1.66
C VAL A 208 -3.08 -20.27 3.07
N TYR A 209 -1.83 -19.91 3.29
CA TYR A 209 -1.44 -19.17 4.49
C TYR A 209 -1.62 -17.69 4.20
N VAL A 210 -2.21 -16.98 5.15
CA VAL A 210 -2.44 -15.55 5.06
C VAL A 210 -1.64 -14.89 6.19
N TYR A 211 -0.65 -14.12 5.84
CA TYR A 211 0.10 -13.28 6.79
C TYR A 211 -0.66 -11.97 6.93
N VAL A 212 -1.13 -11.72 8.14
CA VAL A 212 -1.96 -10.55 8.43
C VAL A 212 -1.09 -9.48 9.04
N SER A 213 -1.03 -8.35 8.35
CA SER A 213 -0.32 -7.17 8.79
C SER A 213 -1.28 -6.22 9.50
N SER A 214 -0.87 -5.75 10.66
CA SER A 214 -1.61 -4.78 11.47
C SER A 214 -0.64 -4.07 12.43
N TYR A 215 -1.04 -2.92 12.95
CA TYR A 215 -0.19 -2.06 13.78
C TYR A 215 -1.03 -1.12 14.67
N ALA A 216 -0.37 -0.20 15.37
CA ALA A 216 -0.97 0.81 16.25
C ALA A 216 -1.76 0.22 17.43
N PRO A 217 -1.16 -0.70 18.21
CA PRO A 217 -1.80 -1.24 19.41
C PRO A 217 -2.02 -0.15 20.48
N SER A 218 -3.03 -0.35 21.34
CA SER A 218 -3.31 0.54 22.46
C SER A 218 -3.71 -0.28 23.69
N GLU A 219 -3.28 0.15 24.87
CA GLU A 219 -3.72 -0.44 26.13
C GLU A 219 -5.26 -0.38 26.32
N ALA A 220 -5.92 0.55 25.64
CA ALA A 220 -7.37 0.69 25.65
C ALA A 220 -8.10 -0.32 24.76
N PHE A 221 -7.40 -1.01 23.86
CA PHE A 221 -8.00 -1.92 22.88
C PHE A 221 -7.87 -3.37 23.36
N PRO A 222 -8.97 -4.04 23.77
CA PRO A 222 -8.92 -5.40 24.29
C PRO A 222 -8.28 -6.43 23.34
N ASP A 223 -8.45 -6.24 22.02
CA ASP A 223 -8.01 -7.16 20.97
C ASP A 223 -6.76 -6.66 20.22
N CYS A 224 -6.20 -5.53 20.66
CA CYS A 224 -5.01 -4.91 20.06
C CYS A 224 -4.14 -4.22 21.11
N ARG A 225 -3.55 -4.98 22.02
CA ARG A 225 -2.68 -4.45 23.10
C ARG A 225 -1.21 -4.55 22.74
N PRO A 226 -0.39 -3.62 23.24
CA PRO A 226 1.07 -3.78 23.22
C PRO A 226 1.56 -4.99 24.07
N PRO A 227 2.70 -5.62 23.70
CA PRO A 227 3.44 -5.38 22.48
C PRO A 227 2.76 -6.09 21.29
N HIS A 228 2.61 -5.40 20.17
CA HIS A 228 2.20 -6.02 18.92
C HIS A 228 3.44 -6.15 18.02
N ASP A 229 4.27 -7.14 18.28
CA ASP A 229 5.62 -7.34 17.76
C ASP A 229 5.73 -8.51 16.78
N GLY A 230 4.59 -8.97 16.26
CA GLY A 230 4.47 -10.09 15.35
C GLY A 230 3.33 -9.92 14.36
N ILE A 231 2.90 -11.03 13.76
CA ILE A 231 1.81 -11.09 12.80
C ILE A 231 0.88 -12.28 13.08
N SER A 232 -0.41 -12.16 12.80
CA SER A 232 -1.31 -13.31 12.79
C SER A 232 -1.07 -14.14 11.52
N VAL A 233 -0.90 -15.45 11.65
CA VAL A 233 -0.83 -16.40 10.53
C VAL A 233 -2.15 -17.16 10.48
N VAL A 234 -2.93 -16.88 9.44
CA VAL A 234 -4.20 -17.57 9.20
C VAL A 234 -3.97 -18.69 8.18
N LYS A 235 -4.48 -19.90 8.47
CA LYS A 235 -4.49 -21.01 7.53
C LYS A 235 -5.90 -21.23 6.99
N VAL A 236 -6.02 -21.19 5.66
CA VAL A 236 -7.29 -21.38 4.95
C VAL A 236 -7.21 -22.63 4.09
N PRO A 237 -7.90 -23.72 4.45
CA PRO A 237 -8.03 -24.89 3.58
C PRO A 237 -8.86 -24.54 2.34
N ARG A 238 -8.31 -24.72 1.13
CA ARG A 238 -8.99 -24.33 -0.13
C ARG A 238 -10.33 -25.04 -0.37
N ALA A 239 -10.44 -26.31 0.08
CA ALA A 239 -11.65 -27.12 -0.11
C ALA A 239 -12.69 -26.93 1.01
N ALA A 240 -12.33 -26.24 2.09
CA ALA A 240 -13.17 -26.01 3.26
C ALA A 240 -12.80 -24.67 3.91
N PRO A 241 -13.00 -23.52 3.19
CA PRO A 241 -12.58 -22.20 3.67
C PRO A 241 -13.28 -21.79 4.98
N GLU A 242 -14.42 -22.36 5.29
CA GLU A 242 -15.13 -22.17 6.58
C GLU A 242 -14.33 -22.70 7.80
N LYS A 243 -13.25 -23.46 7.57
CA LYS A 243 -12.30 -23.93 8.59
C LYS A 243 -11.07 -23.03 8.71
N ALA A 244 -11.12 -21.84 8.13
CA ALA A 244 -10.07 -20.86 8.28
C ALA A 244 -9.88 -20.50 9.76
N ALA A 245 -8.65 -20.42 10.21
CA ALA A 245 -8.31 -20.06 11.60
C ALA A 245 -6.91 -19.48 11.71
N VAL A 246 -6.70 -18.62 12.70
CA VAL A 246 -5.35 -18.25 13.17
C VAL A 246 -4.70 -19.51 13.72
N ILE A 247 -3.51 -19.83 13.24
CA ILE A 247 -2.75 -21.02 13.67
C ILE A 247 -1.49 -20.69 14.46
N ASP A 248 -0.98 -19.45 14.32
CA ASP A 248 0.22 -18.97 14.99
C ASP A 248 0.25 -17.44 15.03
N PHE A 249 1.08 -16.91 15.94
CA PHE A 249 1.44 -15.48 16.02
C PHE A 249 2.97 -15.39 16.19
N PRO A 250 3.77 -15.60 15.13
CA PRO A 250 5.23 -15.50 15.22
C PRO A 250 5.65 -14.07 15.58
N VAL A 251 6.44 -13.98 16.66
CA VAL A 251 7.10 -12.74 17.06
C VAL A 251 8.24 -12.45 16.09
N LEU A 252 8.17 -11.31 15.41
CA LEU A 252 9.18 -10.86 14.45
C LEU A 252 10.22 -9.93 15.09
N PHE A 253 9.86 -9.25 16.16
CA PHE A 253 10.69 -8.26 16.85
C PHE A 253 10.85 -8.57 18.34
N PRO A 254 11.57 -9.66 18.71
CA PRO A 254 11.72 -10.04 20.11
C PRO A 254 12.52 -9.03 20.95
N ASP A 255 13.20 -8.08 20.31
CA ASP A 255 13.88 -6.95 20.92
C ASP A 255 13.08 -5.64 20.90
N GLY A 256 11.80 -5.69 20.40
CA GLY A 256 10.90 -4.54 20.30
C GLY A 256 11.08 -3.70 19.04
N GLY A 257 12.02 -4.05 18.13
CA GLY A 257 12.24 -3.33 16.87
C GLY A 257 12.74 -1.89 17.05
N ASN A 258 12.41 -1.02 16.10
CA ASN A 258 12.73 0.41 16.17
C ASN A 258 11.86 1.08 17.24
N PRO A 259 12.45 1.75 18.24
CA PRO A 259 11.67 2.43 19.27
C PRO A 259 10.91 3.66 18.76
N GLY A 260 11.31 4.24 17.60
CA GLY A 260 10.67 5.45 17.08
C GLY A 260 10.61 6.60 18.09
N GLY A 261 9.65 7.52 17.90
CA GLY A 261 9.28 8.55 18.87
C GLY A 261 10.46 9.38 19.39
N PRO A 262 10.60 9.55 20.73
CA PRO A 262 11.67 10.40 21.29
C PRO A 262 13.09 9.93 20.99
N ALA A 263 13.31 8.61 20.79
CA ALA A 263 14.63 8.06 20.45
C ALA A 263 15.02 8.37 19.00
N ASN A 264 14.03 8.35 18.09
CA ASN A 264 14.19 8.62 16.65
C ASN A 264 13.06 9.55 16.19
N PRO A 265 13.15 10.87 16.41
CA PRO A 265 12.10 11.82 16.06
C PRO A 265 11.74 11.77 14.57
N GLY A 266 10.45 11.64 14.26
CA GLY A 266 9.93 11.55 12.89
C GLY A 266 9.95 10.14 12.31
N VAL A 267 10.42 9.13 13.05
CA VAL A 267 10.37 7.72 12.67
C VAL A 267 9.27 7.02 13.47
N SER A 268 8.49 6.17 12.83
CA SER A 268 7.45 5.38 13.47
C SER A 268 8.07 4.28 14.35
N GLN A 269 7.41 3.99 15.47
CA GLN A 269 7.74 2.82 16.27
C GLN A 269 7.32 1.54 15.52
N THR A 270 8.14 0.50 15.61
CA THR A 270 7.77 -0.83 15.13
C THR A 270 6.75 -1.48 16.06
N THR A 271 5.53 -1.70 15.57
CA THR A 271 4.41 -2.32 16.31
C THR A 271 3.64 -3.27 15.40
N GLY A 272 4.31 -4.28 14.84
CA GLY A 272 3.82 -5.15 13.79
C GLY A 272 4.36 -4.76 12.42
N CYS A 273 3.65 -5.07 11.35
CA CYS A 273 4.02 -4.70 9.98
C CYS A 273 2.87 -4.00 9.28
N HIS A 274 3.20 -3.13 8.31
CA HIS A 274 2.23 -2.54 7.41
C HIS A 274 1.98 -3.48 6.21
N ASP A 275 3.02 -3.78 5.41
CA ASP A 275 2.94 -4.75 4.32
C ASP A 275 4.04 -5.80 4.42
N ILE A 276 3.68 -7.01 3.98
CA ILE A 276 4.63 -8.09 3.75
C ILE A 276 4.49 -8.54 2.30
N THR A 277 5.60 -8.73 1.60
CA THR A 277 5.59 -9.35 0.27
C THR A 277 6.28 -10.70 0.33
N THR A 278 5.53 -11.76 0.02
CA THR A 278 6.07 -13.12 -0.09
C THR A 278 6.68 -13.36 -1.47
N PHE A 279 7.75 -14.13 -1.53
CA PHE A 279 8.30 -14.70 -2.75
C PHE A 279 8.35 -16.23 -2.65
N PRO A 280 7.22 -16.92 -2.96
CA PRO A 280 7.05 -18.35 -2.69
C PRO A 280 8.14 -19.22 -3.31
N LYS A 281 8.54 -18.94 -4.56
CA LYS A 281 9.60 -19.69 -5.28
C LYS A 281 10.93 -19.71 -4.52
N LEU A 282 11.28 -18.62 -3.86
CA LEU A 282 12.54 -18.48 -3.12
C LEU A 282 12.39 -18.78 -1.64
N LYS A 283 11.18 -19.04 -1.16
CA LYS A 283 10.83 -19.17 0.27
C LYS A 283 11.34 -17.97 1.07
N LEU A 284 11.12 -16.77 0.55
CA LEU A 284 11.47 -15.50 1.17
C LEU A 284 10.24 -14.63 1.34
N ALA A 285 10.30 -13.73 2.29
CA ALA A 285 9.46 -12.55 2.31
C ALA A 285 10.25 -11.31 2.72
N ALA A 286 9.76 -10.14 2.34
CA ALA A 286 10.20 -8.86 2.84
C ALA A 286 9.04 -8.18 3.54
N GLY A 287 9.27 -7.64 4.72
CA GLY A 287 8.27 -6.91 5.50
C GLY A 287 8.69 -5.46 5.69
N ALA A 288 7.74 -4.56 5.48
CA ALA A 288 7.85 -3.15 5.80
C ALA A 288 7.04 -2.90 7.08
N CYS A 289 7.71 -2.61 8.18
CA CYS A 289 7.14 -2.72 9.51
C CYS A 289 7.30 -1.41 10.30
N MET A 290 6.78 -0.33 9.75
CA MET A 290 6.78 1.06 10.24
C MET A 290 8.18 1.61 10.53
N GLY A 291 8.88 1.11 11.54
CA GLY A 291 10.24 1.54 11.89
C GLY A 291 11.36 0.68 11.31
N ASP A 292 11.01 -0.49 10.75
CA ASP A 292 11.96 -1.51 10.29
C ASP A 292 11.59 -2.07 8.92
N GLY A 293 12.61 -2.33 8.09
CA GLY A 293 12.53 -3.22 6.94
C GLY A 293 13.14 -4.58 7.28
N ILE A 294 12.45 -5.69 6.98
CA ILE A 294 12.91 -7.04 7.31
C ILE A 294 12.94 -7.97 6.12
N LEU A 295 13.85 -8.93 6.15
CA LEU A 295 13.89 -10.07 5.25
C LEU A 295 13.59 -11.34 6.05
N MET A 296 12.72 -12.22 5.56
CA MET A 296 12.27 -13.42 6.27
C MET A 296 12.50 -14.69 5.46
N ASP A 297 12.75 -15.81 6.14
CA ASP A 297 12.73 -17.18 5.64
C ASP A 297 11.33 -17.77 5.83
N LEU A 298 10.75 -18.28 4.75
CA LEU A 298 9.44 -18.93 4.69
C LEU A 298 9.53 -20.46 4.53
N SER A 299 10.64 -21.08 4.92
CA SER A 299 10.78 -22.55 4.85
C SER A 299 9.71 -23.29 5.67
N ASN A 300 9.21 -22.66 6.73
CA ASN A 300 8.01 -23.06 7.44
C ASN A 300 6.93 -21.97 7.25
N PRO A 301 5.90 -22.20 6.40
CA PRO A 301 4.84 -21.21 6.17
C PRO A 301 4.06 -20.80 7.42
N ALA A 302 3.98 -21.68 8.43
CA ALA A 302 3.26 -21.39 9.67
C ALA A 302 4.07 -20.51 10.64
N ALA A 303 5.41 -20.46 10.49
CA ALA A 303 6.30 -19.75 11.39
C ALA A 303 7.44 -19.09 10.60
N PRO A 304 7.19 -17.98 9.90
CA PRO A 304 8.21 -17.19 9.22
C PRO A 304 9.26 -16.69 10.21
N LYS A 305 10.51 -16.57 9.75
CA LYS A 305 11.62 -16.15 10.60
C LYS A 305 12.37 -14.98 9.98
N VAL A 306 12.58 -13.93 10.75
CA VAL A 306 13.44 -12.81 10.34
C VAL A 306 14.89 -13.30 10.22
N ILE A 307 15.53 -13.04 9.08
CA ILE A 307 16.93 -13.39 8.79
C ILE A 307 17.82 -12.17 8.64
N ASP A 308 17.23 -11.01 8.36
CA ASP A 308 17.92 -9.72 8.37
C ASP A 308 16.95 -8.57 8.62
N ARG A 309 17.47 -7.45 9.13
CA ARG A 309 16.71 -6.24 9.46
C ARG A 309 17.55 -5.01 9.14
N VAL A 310 16.89 -3.99 8.62
CA VAL A 310 17.45 -2.67 8.33
C VAL A 310 16.55 -1.58 8.89
N GLN A 311 17.17 -0.45 9.22
CA GLN A 311 16.53 0.78 9.71
C GLN A 311 17.09 1.96 8.95
N ASP A 312 16.27 2.97 8.71
CA ASP A 312 16.71 4.28 8.24
C ASP A 312 16.08 5.35 9.15
N ASN A 313 16.82 5.76 10.18
CA ASN A 313 16.38 6.74 11.16
C ASN A 313 16.60 8.19 10.71
N VAL A 314 17.00 8.41 9.45
CA VAL A 314 17.29 9.73 8.87
C VAL A 314 16.23 10.14 7.86
N ASN A 315 15.90 9.25 6.94
CA ASN A 315 15.03 9.57 5.80
C ASN A 315 13.66 8.89 5.88
N PHE A 316 13.60 7.62 6.32
CA PHE A 316 12.34 6.89 6.40
C PHE A 316 11.57 7.22 7.68
N ALA A 317 10.33 7.65 7.50
CA ALA A 317 9.39 7.88 8.59
C ALA A 317 8.50 6.67 8.86
N PHE A 318 8.09 5.96 7.80
CA PHE A 318 7.13 4.89 7.88
C PHE A 318 7.38 3.83 6.79
N TRP A 319 8.04 2.73 7.14
CA TRP A 319 8.22 1.59 6.24
C TRP A 319 6.87 0.96 5.91
N HIS A 320 6.46 1.08 4.65
CA HIS A 320 5.09 0.82 4.22
C HIS A 320 4.95 -0.46 3.42
N SER A 321 5.64 -0.59 2.27
CA SER A 321 5.54 -1.76 1.40
C SER A 321 6.91 -2.27 0.94
N ALA A 322 6.96 -3.46 0.35
CA ALA A 322 8.17 -4.08 -0.17
C ALA A 322 7.91 -4.74 -1.53
N THR A 323 8.85 -4.65 -2.47
CA THR A 323 8.76 -5.30 -3.78
C THR A 323 10.10 -5.92 -4.15
N PHE A 324 10.14 -7.24 -4.39
CA PHE A 324 11.34 -7.91 -4.89
C PHE A 324 11.53 -7.67 -6.38
N ASN A 325 12.79 -7.69 -6.86
CA ASN A 325 13.02 -7.88 -8.28
C ASN A 325 12.80 -9.36 -8.69
N GLU A 326 12.71 -9.65 -10.00
CA GLU A 326 12.42 -11.00 -10.51
C GLU A 326 13.41 -12.08 -10.01
N ARG A 327 14.66 -11.71 -9.76
CA ARG A 327 15.73 -12.62 -9.29
C ARG A 327 15.73 -12.80 -7.77
N GLY A 328 15.02 -11.97 -7.02
CA GLY A 328 15.03 -11.98 -5.56
C GLY A 328 16.39 -11.62 -4.96
N ASN A 329 17.17 -10.84 -5.68
CA ASN A 329 18.45 -10.32 -5.20
C ASN A 329 18.42 -8.80 -4.96
N LYS A 330 17.25 -8.19 -5.08
CA LYS A 330 16.95 -6.81 -4.68
C LYS A 330 15.58 -6.75 -4.05
N VAL A 331 15.40 -5.78 -3.17
CA VAL A 331 14.10 -5.37 -2.64
C VAL A 331 14.03 -3.85 -2.61
N VAL A 332 12.88 -3.32 -2.96
CA VAL A 332 12.50 -1.92 -2.84
C VAL A 332 11.54 -1.81 -1.68
N PHE A 333 11.84 -0.95 -0.71
CA PHE A 333 10.91 -0.58 0.36
C PHE A 333 10.40 0.83 0.15
N THR A 334 9.15 1.09 0.46
CA THR A 334 8.55 2.42 0.37
C THR A 334 8.48 3.09 1.73
N ASP A 335 8.72 4.40 1.78
CA ASP A 335 8.48 5.27 2.93
C ASP A 335 7.17 6.05 2.70
N GLU A 336 6.13 5.71 3.43
CA GLU A 336 4.87 6.45 3.38
C GLU A 336 4.86 7.63 4.37
N LEU A 337 5.79 8.53 4.23
CA LEU A 337 5.86 9.76 5.04
C LEU A 337 4.54 10.53 5.02
N GLY A 338 3.93 10.71 6.18
CA GLY A 338 2.66 11.40 6.34
C GLY A 338 1.42 10.54 6.08
N GLY A 339 1.58 9.20 5.95
CA GLY A 339 0.47 8.25 5.88
C GLY A 339 -0.47 8.49 4.69
N GLY A 340 0.08 8.85 3.53
CA GLY A 340 -0.69 9.05 2.30
C GLY A 340 -1.60 10.29 2.28
N VAL A 341 -1.60 11.12 3.32
CA VAL A 341 -2.48 12.30 3.42
C VAL A 341 -1.73 13.64 3.40
N ALA A 342 -0.41 13.62 3.25
CA ALA A 342 0.44 14.81 3.24
C ALA A 342 1.01 15.11 1.86
N ALA A 343 1.30 16.39 1.59
CA ALA A 343 2.00 16.84 0.39
C ALA A 343 3.52 16.68 0.60
N THR A 344 4.09 15.55 0.20
CA THR A 344 5.52 15.27 0.42
C THR A 344 6.35 15.25 -0.85
N CYS A 345 5.75 15.29 -2.05
CA CYS A 345 6.48 15.35 -3.33
C CYS A 345 6.79 16.79 -3.73
N ASN A 346 7.52 17.51 -2.89
CA ASN A 346 7.90 18.90 -3.08
C ASN A 346 9.38 19.15 -2.73
N GLU A 347 9.89 20.30 -3.08
CA GLU A 347 11.29 20.67 -2.85
C GLU A 347 11.64 20.71 -1.35
N GLN A 348 10.70 21.11 -0.49
CA GLN A 348 10.93 21.23 0.96
C GLN A 348 11.17 19.86 1.61
N THR A 349 10.42 18.84 1.21
CA THR A 349 10.59 17.46 1.72
C THR A 349 11.87 16.84 1.16
N GLY A 350 12.25 17.18 -0.07
CA GLY A 350 13.44 16.69 -0.75
C GLY A 350 13.28 15.28 -1.31
N PRO A 351 14.35 14.73 -1.92
CA PRO A 351 14.27 13.52 -2.74
C PRO A 351 14.36 12.21 -1.96
N ASN A 352 14.77 12.23 -0.69
CA ASN A 352 15.06 11.00 0.07
C ASN A 352 13.98 10.62 1.08
N ARG A 353 13.02 11.51 1.34
CA ARG A 353 11.94 11.32 2.31
C ARG A 353 10.61 11.13 1.59
N GLY A 354 9.78 10.22 2.08
CA GLY A 354 8.58 9.80 1.35
C GLY A 354 8.95 9.20 -0.01
N ALA A 355 9.99 8.40 -0.04
CA ALA A 355 10.67 7.85 -1.21
C ALA A 355 10.81 6.33 -1.09
N ASP A 356 11.29 5.69 -2.13
CA ASP A 356 11.67 4.28 -2.11
C ASP A 356 13.12 4.12 -1.66
N GLY A 357 13.40 3.11 -0.84
CA GLY A 357 14.76 2.66 -0.52
C GLY A 357 15.07 1.37 -1.27
N ILE A 358 16.14 1.37 -2.05
CA ILE A 358 16.59 0.23 -2.85
C ILE A 358 17.69 -0.51 -2.11
N TYR A 359 17.50 -1.81 -1.90
CA TYR A 359 18.44 -2.68 -1.21
C TYR A 359 18.83 -3.87 -2.09
N ASP A 360 20.14 -4.14 -2.23
CA ASP A 360 20.61 -5.40 -2.77
C ASP A 360 20.57 -6.49 -1.68
N ILE A 361 20.16 -7.70 -2.05
CA ILE A 361 20.18 -8.87 -1.18
C ILE A 361 21.46 -9.66 -1.48
N THR A 362 22.40 -9.66 -0.55
CA THR A 362 23.67 -10.38 -0.64
C THR A 362 23.66 -11.66 0.19
N GLY A 363 24.65 -12.52 0.04
CA GLY A 363 24.71 -13.79 0.79
C GLY A 363 23.74 -14.86 0.32
N LYS A 364 23.58 -15.94 1.10
CA LYS A 364 22.73 -17.11 0.77
C LYS A 364 22.10 -17.70 2.02
N GLY A 365 20.92 -18.31 1.87
CA GLY A 365 20.18 -18.94 2.99
C GLY A 365 19.92 -17.94 4.12
N SER A 366 20.16 -18.35 5.34
CA SER A 366 20.02 -17.51 6.55
C SER A 366 21.12 -16.44 6.70
N HIS A 367 22.13 -16.42 5.82
CA HIS A 367 23.19 -15.40 5.81
C HIS A 367 22.92 -14.28 4.79
N ARG A 368 21.70 -14.19 4.25
CA ARG A 368 21.33 -13.07 3.41
C ARG A 368 21.35 -11.77 4.19
N LYS A 369 21.75 -10.68 3.51
CA LYS A 369 21.83 -9.34 4.06
C LYS A 369 21.23 -8.33 3.10
N LEU A 370 20.51 -7.37 3.64
CA LEU A 370 20.01 -6.19 2.96
C LEU A 370 21.10 -5.13 2.95
N VAL A 371 21.51 -4.68 1.77
CA VAL A 371 22.55 -3.68 1.59
C VAL A 371 21.97 -2.49 0.85
N PHE A 372 21.78 -1.37 1.55
CA PHE A 372 21.26 -0.13 0.97
C PHE A 372 22.09 0.34 -0.23
N LYS A 373 21.40 0.86 -1.25
CA LYS A 373 22.02 1.35 -2.50
C LYS A 373 21.67 2.80 -2.80
N SER A 374 20.38 3.14 -2.83
CA SER A 374 19.91 4.48 -3.19
C SER A 374 18.45 4.70 -2.81
N TYR A 375 18.00 5.93 -2.98
CA TYR A 375 16.58 6.27 -2.96
C TYR A 375 16.06 6.52 -4.37
N TYR A 376 14.75 6.29 -4.56
CA TYR A 376 14.00 6.76 -5.71
C TYR A 376 12.79 7.56 -5.27
N LYS A 377 12.55 8.68 -5.91
CA LYS A 377 11.34 9.49 -5.78
C LYS A 377 10.98 10.02 -7.16
N ILE A 378 9.69 10.23 -7.42
CA ILE A 378 9.26 10.84 -8.69
C ILE A 378 9.97 12.20 -8.85
N PRO A 379 10.53 12.49 -10.04
CA PRO A 379 11.29 13.75 -10.24
C PRO A 379 10.38 14.98 -10.42
N ARG A 380 9.06 14.74 -10.57
CA ARG A 380 8.07 15.81 -10.71
C ARG A 380 7.62 16.29 -9.34
N HIS A 381 7.60 17.60 -9.12
CA HIS A 381 6.99 18.16 -7.92
C HIS A 381 5.48 18.29 -8.10
N GLN A 382 4.77 18.07 -7.00
CA GLN A 382 3.34 18.22 -6.90
C GLN A 382 2.99 19.50 -6.14
N ALA A 383 1.77 20.00 -6.30
CA ALA A 383 1.30 21.13 -5.52
C ALA A 383 1.16 20.79 -4.03
N ASP A 384 1.22 21.81 -3.16
CA ASP A 384 1.02 21.62 -1.71
C ASP A 384 -0.42 21.21 -1.36
N THR A 385 -1.32 21.24 -2.33
CA THR A 385 -2.72 20.75 -2.22
C THR A 385 -2.88 19.29 -2.64
N GLU A 386 -1.81 18.63 -3.04
CA GLU A 386 -1.80 17.24 -3.49
C GLU A 386 -1.13 16.32 -2.45
N ASN A 387 -1.85 15.32 -1.94
CA ASN A 387 -1.21 14.25 -1.19
C ASN A 387 -0.34 13.43 -2.16
N CYS A 388 0.91 13.25 -1.82
CA CYS A 388 1.86 12.52 -2.66
C CYS A 388 2.99 11.94 -1.83
N VAL A 389 3.21 10.61 -1.99
CA VAL A 389 4.29 9.87 -1.34
C VAL A 389 4.43 8.51 -2.04
N ALA A 390 5.58 7.82 -1.88
CA ALA A 390 5.77 6.45 -2.38
C ALA A 390 4.71 5.50 -1.79
N HIS A 391 4.05 4.72 -2.65
CA HIS A 391 3.00 3.78 -2.27
C HIS A 391 3.15 2.45 -3.02
N ASN A 392 2.07 1.68 -3.18
CA ASN A 392 2.10 0.32 -3.71
C ASN A 392 2.44 0.25 -5.21
N GLY A 393 3.23 -0.75 -5.56
CA GLY A 393 3.64 -1.01 -6.93
C GLY A 393 3.92 -2.48 -7.21
N SER A 394 4.19 -2.80 -8.46
CA SER A 394 4.58 -4.15 -8.88
C SER A 394 5.70 -4.14 -9.92
N LEU A 395 6.38 -5.26 -10.06
CA LEU A 395 7.33 -5.43 -11.16
C LEU A 395 6.63 -5.44 -12.52
N ILE A 396 7.31 -4.85 -13.50
CA ILE A 396 7.08 -5.12 -14.92
C ILE A 396 8.05 -6.24 -15.31
N PRO A 397 7.61 -7.46 -15.70
CA PRO A 397 8.46 -8.62 -15.91
C PRO A 397 9.27 -8.52 -17.22
N ALA A 398 10.13 -7.52 -17.31
CA ALA A 398 10.97 -7.25 -18.46
C ALA A 398 12.26 -8.08 -18.40
N ARG A 399 12.60 -8.75 -19.50
CA ARG A 399 13.81 -9.59 -19.55
C ARG A 399 15.07 -8.78 -19.30
N ASN A 400 15.90 -9.22 -18.34
CA ASN A 400 17.19 -8.63 -17.97
C ASN A 400 17.10 -7.17 -17.48
N ARG A 401 15.93 -6.73 -17.02
CA ARG A 401 15.73 -5.42 -16.42
C ARG A 401 14.91 -5.56 -15.16
N ASP A 402 15.19 -4.71 -14.22
CA ASP A 402 14.39 -4.55 -13.02
C ASP A 402 13.58 -3.25 -13.19
N LEU A 403 12.33 -3.39 -13.64
CA LEU A 403 11.41 -2.28 -13.89
C LEU A 403 10.24 -2.39 -12.91
N MET A 404 9.77 -1.26 -12.41
CA MET A 404 8.62 -1.16 -11.52
C MET A 404 7.58 -0.18 -12.07
N VAL A 405 6.32 -0.47 -11.86
CA VAL A 405 5.23 0.49 -11.91
C VAL A 405 4.71 0.70 -10.49
N GLN A 406 4.44 1.95 -10.12
CA GLN A 406 4.17 2.32 -8.74
C GLN A 406 3.22 3.50 -8.65
N ALA A 407 2.36 3.48 -7.64
CA ALA A 407 1.45 4.55 -7.29
C ALA A 407 2.12 5.58 -6.37
N TRP A 408 1.76 6.85 -6.55
CA TRP A 408 2.25 8.00 -5.80
C TRP A 408 1.12 8.93 -5.37
N TYR A 409 -0.06 8.37 -5.09
CA TYR A 409 -1.28 9.15 -4.82
C TYR A 409 -1.56 10.17 -5.92
N GLN A 410 -1.70 11.49 -5.63
CA GLN A 410 -1.89 12.51 -6.67
C GLN A 410 -0.65 12.74 -7.55
N GLY A 411 0.55 12.32 -7.13
CA GLY A 411 1.71 12.19 -8.03
C GLY A 411 1.52 11.11 -9.11
N GLY A 412 0.39 10.40 -9.08
CA GLY A 412 -0.07 9.49 -10.13
C GLY A 412 0.65 8.15 -10.16
N VAL A 413 0.96 7.69 -11.35
CA VAL A 413 1.62 6.42 -11.63
C VAL A 413 2.99 6.69 -12.23
N SER A 414 4.03 6.13 -11.62
CA SER A 414 5.40 6.18 -12.12
C SER A 414 5.83 4.82 -12.64
N VAL A 415 6.50 4.80 -13.78
CA VAL A 415 7.21 3.63 -14.34
C VAL A 415 8.68 3.94 -14.30
N TRP A 416 9.48 3.10 -13.63
CA TRP A 416 10.89 3.39 -13.40
C TRP A 416 11.78 2.15 -13.46
N ASP A 417 13.07 2.38 -13.77
CA ASP A 417 14.12 1.37 -13.98
C ASP A 417 15.10 1.44 -12.80
N PHE A 418 15.26 0.30 -12.08
CA PHE A 418 16.24 0.11 -10.99
C PHE A 418 17.19 -1.06 -11.32
N THR A 419 17.40 -1.34 -12.59
CA THR A 419 18.38 -2.35 -13.04
C THR A 419 19.76 -2.05 -12.48
N ASP A 420 20.16 -0.80 -12.45
CA ASP A 420 21.23 -0.29 -11.60
C ASP A 420 20.63 0.22 -10.29
N SER A 421 20.87 -0.52 -9.19
CA SER A 421 20.34 -0.19 -7.87
C SER A 421 20.83 1.15 -7.33
N ALA A 422 21.97 1.66 -7.83
CA ALA A 422 22.55 2.93 -7.39
C ALA A 422 21.99 4.15 -8.16
N HIS A 423 21.41 3.94 -9.35
CA HIS A 423 20.99 5.00 -10.25
C HIS A 423 19.58 4.70 -10.83
N PRO A 424 18.53 4.65 -9.98
CA PRO A 424 17.17 4.44 -10.45
C PRO A 424 16.72 5.63 -11.31
N LYS A 425 15.83 5.37 -12.28
CA LYS A 425 15.40 6.41 -13.21
C LYS A 425 13.94 6.23 -13.63
N GLU A 426 13.13 7.30 -13.56
CA GLU A 426 11.81 7.31 -14.17
C GLU A 426 11.92 7.14 -15.68
N ILE A 427 11.04 6.33 -16.24
CA ILE A 427 10.98 6.04 -17.68
C ILE A 427 9.61 6.30 -18.30
N GLY A 428 8.62 6.62 -17.48
CA GLY A 428 7.29 6.99 -17.91
C GLY A 428 6.40 7.33 -16.73
N TYR A 429 5.36 8.10 -16.96
CA TYR A 429 4.41 8.49 -15.93
C TYR A 429 3.02 8.77 -16.49
N PHE A 430 2.04 8.73 -15.60
CA PHE A 430 0.68 9.20 -15.78
C PHE A 430 0.23 9.86 -14.48
N GLU A 431 -0.36 11.04 -14.56
CA GLU A 431 -0.93 11.73 -13.40
C GLU A 431 -2.16 12.53 -13.80
N ARG A 432 -2.97 12.87 -12.80
CA ARG A 432 -3.99 13.91 -12.87
C ARG A 432 -3.48 15.08 -12.05
N GLY A 433 -3.78 16.28 -12.45
CA GLY A 433 -3.48 17.46 -11.65
C GLY A 433 -4.29 17.49 -10.35
N PRO A 434 -4.03 18.48 -9.51
CA PRO A 434 -4.63 18.55 -8.18
C PRO A 434 -6.15 18.47 -8.23
N LEU A 435 -6.76 17.83 -7.23
CA LEU A 435 -8.21 17.81 -7.05
C LEU A 435 -8.73 19.19 -6.61
N SER A 436 -7.87 20.00 -5.99
CA SER A 436 -8.16 21.36 -5.54
C SER A 436 -6.89 22.19 -5.55
N THR A 437 -7.02 23.49 -5.86
CA THR A 437 -5.94 24.48 -5.69
C THR A 437 -6.01 25.22 -4.35
N ASP A 438 -7.10 25.06 -3.60
CA ASP A 438 -7.38 25.87 -2.42
C ASP A 438 -7.07 25.15 -1.10
N SER A 439 -7.10 23.82 -1.12
CA SER A 439 -6.87 22.99 0.06
C SER A 439 -6.37 21.60 -0.33
N LEU A 440 -5.63 20.96 0.56
CA LEU A 440 -5.22 19.58 0.38
C LEU A 440 -6.43 18.66 0.43
N VAL A 441 -6.65 17.92 -0.65
CA VAL A 441 -7.70 16.91 -0.79
C VAL A 441 -7.04 15.58 -1.07
N THR A 442 -7.40 14.53 -0.33
CA THR A 442 -6.85 13.19 -0.52
C THR A 442 -7.41 12.53 -1.79
N GLY A 443 -6.54 12.07 -2.66
CA GLY A 443 -6.89 11.44 -3.94
C GLY A 443 -5.73 10.75 -4.62
N GLY A 444 -5.89 10.46 -5.91
CA GLY A 444 -4.87 9.89 -6.77
C GLY A 444 -4.73 8.37 -6.67
N ALA A 445 -3.68 7.84 -7.25
CA ALA A 445 -3.44 6.41 -7.38
C ALA A 445 -3.10 5.77 -6.01
N TRP A 446 -3.99 4.89 -5.50
CA TRP A 446 -3.70 4.04 -4.34
C TRP A 446 -2.76 2.90 -4.73
N SER A 447 -3.04 2.21 -5.82
CA SER A 447 -2.27 1.10 -6.36
C SER A 447 -2.04 1.23 -7.86
N ALA A 448 -0.90 0.75 -8.34
CA ALA A 448 -0.59 0.69 -9.76
C ALA A 448 0.21 -0.58 -10.06
N TYR A 449 -0.38 -1.49 -10.85
CA TYR A 449 0.20 -2.81 -11.09
C TYR A 449 0.22 -3.16 -12.59
N TYR A 450 1.28 -3.90 -12.97
CA TYR A 450 1.40 -4.44 -14.33
C TYR A 450 0.83 -5.84 -14.40
N TYR A 451 -0.20 -6.03 -15.19
CA TYR A 451 -0.80 -7.34 -15.40
C TYR A 451 -1.06 -7.60 -16.88
N ASN A 452 -0.51 -8.71 -17.40
CA ASN A 452 -0.78 -9.25 -18.74
C ASN A 452 -0.69 -8.21 -19.89
N GLY A 453 0.28 -7.31 -19.81
CA GLY A 453 0.58 -6.36 -20.89
C GLY A 453 0.06 -4.93 -20.68
N HIS A 454 -0.60 -4.66 -19.57
CA HIS A 454 -1.16 -3.34 -19.26
C HIS A 454 -0.85 -2.93 -17.81
N VAL A 455 -0.89 -1.64 -17.55
CA VAL A 455 -0.89 -1.08 -16.20
C VAL A 455 -2.32 -0.78 -15.79
N TYR A 456 -2.64 -1.13 -14.56
CA TYR A 456 -3.94 -0.87 -13.93
C TYR A 456 -3.72 -0.06 -12.67
N SER A 457 -4.51 0.97 -12.47
CA SER A 457 -4.45 1.81 -11.27
C SER A 457 -5.84 2.00 -10.70
N ASN A 458 -5.93 1.99 -9.37
CA ASN A 458 -7.16 2.25 -8.63
C ASN A 458 -7.02 3.61 -7.93
N ASP A 459 -7.66 4.63 -8.50
CA ASP A 459 -7.62 5.99 -7.96
C ASP A 459 -8.64 6.13 -6.82
N ILE A 460 -8.17 6.66 -5.68
CA ILE A 460 -8.93 6.88 -4.45
C ILE A 460 -10.28 7.54 -4.72
N ALA A 461 -10.27 8.62 -5.50
CA ALA A 461 -11.41 9.49 -5.72
C ALA A 461 -12.11 9.24 -7.06
N LYS A 462 -11.36 8.93 -8.12
CA LYS A 462 -11.85 8.96 -9.50
C LYS A 462 -12.34 7.62 -10.01
N GLY A 463 -11.66 6.50 -9.68
CA GLY A 463 -12.06 5.18 -10.15
C GLY A 463 -10.90 4.35 -10.68
N PHE A 464 -11.15 3.52 -11.67
CA PHE A 464 -10.24 2.52 -12.18
C PHE A 464 -9.67 2.93 -13.54
N ASP A 465 -8.35 3.06 -13.62
CA ASP A 465 -7.61 3.45 -14.84
C ASP A 465 -6.88 2.26 -15.45
N ILE A 466 -6.85 2.21 -16.77
CA ILE A 466 -6.07 1.25 -17.55
C ILE A 466 -5.15 2.00 -18.51
N LEU A 467 -3.86 1.68 -18.47
CA LEU A 467 -2.83 2.35 -19.25
C LEU A 467 -2.09 1.35 -20.15
N ALA A 468 -1.78 1.75 -21.37
CA ALA A 468 -0.81 1.07 -22.22
C ALA A 468 0.57 1.65 -21.99
N LEU A 469 1.59 0.77 -22.05
CA LEU A 469 2.99 1.14 -21.92
C LEU A 469 3.73 0.78 -23.20
N ASP A 470 4.15 1.80 -23.96
CA ASP A 470 4.82 1.68 -25.25
C ASP A 470 6.30 2.04 -25.15
N ASP A 471 7.04 1.26 -24.39
CA ASP A 471 8.48 1.41 -24.15
C ASP A 471 9.22 0.12 -24.54
N ARG A 472 10.28 0.24 -25.35
CA ARG A 472 11.09 -0.92 -25.79
C ARG A 472 11.69 -1.72 -24.64
N ARG A 473 11.95 -1.07 -23.50
CA ARG A 473 12.45 -1.74 -22.29
C ARG A 473 11.44 -2.73 -21.72
N THR A 474 10.15 -2.52 -21.97
CA THR A 474 9.05 -3.35 -21.49
C THR A 474 8.52 -4.37 -22.50
N ASP A 475 9.00 -4.37 -23.75
CA ASP A 475 8.46 -5.23 -24.82
C ASP A 475 8.43 -6.71 -24.45
N SER A 476 9.47 -7.21 -23.79
CA SER A 476 9.51 -8.61 -23.35
C SER A 476 8.45 -8.95 -22.30
N ALA A 477 8.00 -8.00 -21.51
CA ALA A 477 6.95 -8.19 -20.54
C ALA A 477 5.57 -8.38 -21.19
N LYS A 478 5.35 -7.82 -22.38
CA LYS A 478 4.08 -7.92 -23.12
C LYS A 478 3.71 -9.38 -23.47
N SER A 479 4.65 -10.31 -23.45
CA SER A 479 4.42 -11.74 -23.70
C SER A 479 4.18 -12.56 -22.41
N VAL A 480 4.49 -12.02 -21.26
CA VAL A 480 4.28 -12.69 -19.96
C VAL A 480 2.79 -12.76 -19.66
N ARG A 481 2.32 -13.96 -19.27
CA ARG A 481 0.91 -14.20 -18.92
C ARG A 481 0.84 -14.87 -17.55
N LEU A 482 0.27 -14.13 -16.62
CA LEU A 482 -0.03 -14.61 -15.28
C LEU A 482 -1.48 -15.07 -15.19
N ARG A 483 -1.71 -16.14 -14.46
CA ARG A 483 -3.09 -16.58 -14.13
C ARG A 483 -3.68 -15.74 -13.02
N GLU A 484 -2.84 -15.36 -12.05
CA GLU A 484 -3.19 -14.56 -10.90
C GLU A 484 -2.05 -13.58 -10.61
N LEU A 485 -2.39 -12.42 -10.07
CA LEU A 485 -1.44 -11.47 -9.50
C LEU A 485 -2.09 -10.85 -8.25
N ASN A 486 -1.41 -11.00 -7.13
CA ASN A 486 -1.57 -10.18 -5.93
C ASN A 486 -0.20 -9.50 -5.74
N ALA A 487 -0.17 -8.20 -5.58
CA ALA A 487 1.11 -7.47 -5.58
C ALA A 487 2.04 -7.93 -4.46
N GLN A 488 1.48 -8.25 -3.30
CA GLN A 488 2.22 -8.73 -2.13
C GLN A 488 2.57 -10.23 -2.20
N THR A 489 2.21 -10.93 -3.28
CA THR A 489 2.67 -12.32 -3.54
C THR A 489 3.45 -12.33 -4.84
N GLN A 490 4.79 -12.26 -4.74
CA GLN A 490 5.68 -12.20 -5.90
C GLN A 490 5.47 -13.42 -6.80
N PRO A 491 4.98 -13.28 -8.03
CA PRO A 491 4.77 -14.41 -8.92
C PRO A 491 6.08 -14.95 -9.49
N ASP A 492 6.05 -16.20 -9.96
CA ASP A 492 7.08 -16.71 -10.86
C ASP A 492 6.75 -16.24 -12.29
N TYR A 493 7.53 -15.30 -12.79
CA TYR A 493 7.35 -14.74 -14.14
C TYR A 493 7.88 -15.62 -15.27
N ARG A 494 8.50 -16.78 -14.98
CA ARG A 494 9.15 -17.68 -15.95
C ARG A 494 8.51 -19.05 -16.01
#